data_182974d9242459193b68200741633103
#
_entry.id   182974d9242459193b68200741633103
#
_cell.length_a   1.000
_cell.length_b   1.000
_cell.length_c   1.000
_cell.angle_alpha   90.00
_cell.angle_beta   90.00
_cell.angle_gamma   90.00
#
_symmetry.space_group_name_H-M   'P 1'
#
loop_
_entity.id
_entity.type
_entity.pdbx_description
1 polymer ?
#
loop_
_entity_poly.entity_id
_entity_poly.type
_entity_poly.pdbx_seq_one_letter_code
_entity_poly.pdbx_strand_id
1 'polypeptide(L)'
;MVEFARKALANTQGGLIALVSVVTLFWAVIRVFGSVESAFNNIWEVQSSRNIARQYLNYIVIAMVAPILWLVASTMGGYLLRFFDAGNTFLGILLSKLSALVIIWGSFTLIYAVVPNTKVLWHSAFMAGIVAGTVFMLFQWGYLYLQGWMTSYNAIYGSFAALPLFLLWLQISWEILLFGGELSFAYQNIDRFAEERESLGISYDRRRRIILAVMLQVVHRFRKNEGATNSAADFRCPPAS
;
A
#
# COMPACT_ATOMS: atom_id res chain seq x y z
N MET A 1 -56.04 -14.84 -7.66
CA MET A 1 -55.15 -14.82 -8.84
C MET A 1 -54.37 -13.50 -8.93
N VAL A 2 -55.03 -12.36 -8.81
CA VAL A 2 -54.36 -11.03 -8.94
C VAL A 2 -53.32 -10.75 -7.83
N GLU A 3 -53.58 -11.19 -6.58
CA GLU A 3 -52.64 -11.06 -5.45
C GLU A 3 -51.38 -11.92 -5.62
N PHE A 4 -51.54 -13.14 -6.17
CA PHE A 4 -50.41 -14.02 -6.47
C PHE A 4 -49.51 -13.43 -7.56
N ALA A 5 -50.12 -12.88 -8.61
CA ALA A 5 -49.36 -12.17 -9.65
C ALA A 5 -48.63 -10.92 -9.14
N ARG A 6 -49.24 -10.16 -8.23
CA ARG A 6 -48.63 -9.01 -7.58
C ARG A 6 -47.44 -9.40 -6.69
N LYS A 7 -47.60 -10.47 -5.88
CA LYS A 7 -46.53 -11.02 -5.04
C LYS A 7 -45.38 -11.57 -5.87
N ALA A 8 -45.66 -12.26 -6.96
CA ALA A 8 -44.65 -12.78 -7.88
C ALA A 8 -43.89 -11.66 -8.57
N LEU A 9 -44.56 -10.60 -9.05
CA LEU A 9 -43.95 -9.42 -9.63
C LEU A 9 -43.10 -8.64 -8.60
N ALA A 10 -43.58 -8.45 -7.39
CA ALA A 10 -42.83 -7.78 -6.33
C ALA A 10 -41.55 -8.56 -5.93
N ASN A 11 -41.65 -9.90 -5.85
CA ASN A 11 -40.46 -10.72 -5.59
C ASN A 11 -39.47 -10.72 -6.76
N THR A 12 -39.95 -10.69 -8.01
CA THR A 12 -39.10 -10.64 -9.20
C THR A 12 -38.39 -9.30 -9.30
N GLN A 13 -39.08 -8.20 -9.03
CA GLN A 13 -38.47 -6.87 -9.01
C GLN A 13 -37.46 -6.72 -7.88
N GLY A 14 -37.77 -7.26 -6.68
CA GLY A 14 -36.83 -7.27 -5.56
C GLY A 14 -35.55 -8.07 -5.87
N GLY A 15 -35.69 -9.22 -6.52
CA GLY A 15 -34.57 -10.06 -6.94
C GLY A 15 -33.67 -9.40 -7.99
N LEU A 16 -34.27 -8.74 -8.99
CA LEU A 16 -33.51 -8.01 -10.01
C LEU A 16 -32.75 -6.81 -9.42
N ILE A 17 -33.39 -6.04 -8.55
CA ILE A 17 -32.75 -4.89 -7.88
C ILE A 17 -31.58 -5.38 -7.02
N ALA A 18 -31.76 -6.46 -6.25
CA ALA A 18 -30.72 -7.06 -5.46
C ALA A 18 -29.54 -7.53 -6.34
N LEU A 19 -29.80 -8.20 -7.44
CA LEU A 19 -28.76 -8.66 -8.36
C LEU A 19 -27.99 -7.50 -8.99
N VAL A 20 -28.67 -6.48 -9.48
CA VAL A 20 -28.02 -5.27 -10.01
C VAL A 20 -27.18 -4.57 -8.94
N SER A 21 -27.69 -4.47 -7.70
CA SER A 21 -26.95 -3.87 -6.59
C SER A 21 -25.69 -4.64 -6.27
N VAL A 22 -25.73 -5.98 -6.22
CA VAL A 22 -24.56 -6.83 -5.98
C VAL A 22 -23.53 -6.69 -7.09
N VAL A 23 -23.95 -6.70 -8.35
CA VAL A 23 -23.04 -6.52 -9.51
C VAL A 23 -22.39 -5.14 -9.47
N THR A 24 -23.17 -4.10 -9.19
CA THR A 24 -22.66 -2.72 -9.11
C THR A 24 -21.67 -2.56 -7.96
N LEU A 25 -21.99 -3.15 -6.79
CA LEU A 25 -21.08 -3.14 -5.64
C LEU A 25 -19.76 -3.85 -5.98
N PHE A 26 -19.85 -5.04 -6.59
CA PHE A 26 -18.66 -5.80 -6.99
C PHE A 26 -17.79 -5.04 -7.99
N TRP A 27 -18.43 -4.41 -8.97
CA TRP A 27 -17.74 -3.54 -9.92
C TRP A 27 -17.06 -2.33 -9.25
N ALA A 28 -17.73 -1.69 -8.29
CA ALA A 28 -17.17 -0.58 -7.52
C ALA A 28 -15.94 -1.02 -6.72
N VAL A 29 -16.00 -2.17 -6.05
CA VAL A 29 -14.87 -2.75 -5.30
C VAL A 29 -13.67 -3.00 -6.21
N ILE A 30 -13.88 -3.61 -7.38
CA ILE A 30 -12.83 -3.84 -8.37
C ILE A 30 -12.18 -2.52 -8.81
N ARG A 31 -12.99 -1.48 -9.04
CA ARG A 31 -12.48 -0.15 -9.41
C ARG A 31 -11.61 0.46 -8.33
N VAL A 32 -12.01 0.34 -7.07
CA VAL A 32 -11.22 0.83 -5.94
C VAL A 32 -9.88 0.10 -5.87
N PHE A 33 -9.86 -1.24 -5.94
CA PHE A 33 -8.61 -1.99 -5.96
C PHE A 33 -7.70 -1.62 -7.15
N GLY A 34 -8.27 -1.40 -8.33
CA GLY A 34 -7.53 -0.93 -9.50
C GLY A 34 -6.89 0.44 -9.29
N SER A 35 -7.59 1.36 -8.64
CA SER A 35 -7.07 2.68 -8.29
C SER A 35 -5.93 2.59 -7.28
N VAL A 36 -6.08 1.71 -6.27
CA VAL A 36 -5.04 1.44 -5.26
C VAL A 36 -3.77 0.90 -5.93
N GLU A 37 -3.90 -0.15 -6.74
CA GLU A 37 -2.75 -0.72 -7.46
C GLU A 37 -2.10 0.28 -8.40
N SER A 38 -2.89 1.09 -9.10
CA SER A 38 -2.36 2.13 -9.99
C SER A 38 -1.55 3.18 -9.21
N ALA A 39 -2.01 3.60 -8.04
CA ALA A 39 -1.29 4.53 -7.19
C ALA A 39 0.05 3.93 -6.71
N PHE A 40 0.04 2.67 -6.25
CA PHE A 40 1.28 1.99 -5.85
C PHE A 40 2.24 1.76 -7.02
N ASN A 41 1.72 1.36 -8.19
CA ASN A 41 2.55 1.17 -9.38
C ASN A 41 3.18 2.49 -9.83
N ASN A 42 2.49 3.61 -9.65
CA ASN A 42 3.05 4.95 -9.92
C ASN A 42 4.19 5.30 -8.95
N ILE A 43 4.02 5.06 -7.64
CA ILE A 43 5.06 5.23 -6.63
C ILE A 43 6.30 4.38 -6.95
N TRP A 44 6.08 3.14 -7.39
CA TRP A 44 7.14 2.19 -7.70
C TRP A 44 7.71 2.32 -9.13
N GLU A 45 7.31 3.37 -9.88
CA GLU A 45 7.76 3.63 -11.26
C GLU A 45 7.56 2.41 -12.20
N VAL A 46 6.52 1.61 -11.98
CA VAL A 46 6.24 0.40 -12.76
C VAL A 46 5.62 0.78 -14.09
N GLN A 47 6.36 0.57 -15.19
CA GLN A 47 5.91 0.88 -16.55
C GLN A 47 5.09 -0.24 -17.22
N SER A 48 5.13 -1.44 -16.67
CA SER A 48 4.48 -2.63 -17.24
C SER A 48 3.17 -2.95 -16.50
N SER A 49 2.05 -2.91 -17.22
CA SER A 49 0.78 -3.40 -16.67
C SER A 49 0.77 -4.94 -16.60
N ARG A 50 0.23 -5.50 -15.52
CA ARG A 50 -0.04 -6.95 -15.42
C ARG A 50 -1.07 -7.36 -16.48
N ASN A 51 -1.04 -8.65 -16.85
CA ASN A 51 -2.12 -9.24 -17.61
C ASN A 51 -3.44 -9.06 -16.84
N ILE A 52 -4.41 -8.39 -17.49
CA ILE A 52 -5.69 -7.95 -16.91
C ILE A 52 -6.38 -9.09 -16.15
N ALA A 53 -6.42 -10.31 -16.73
CA ALA A 53 -7.06 -11.46 -16.09
C ALA A 53 -6.41 -11.84 -14.74
N ARG A 54 -5.08 -11.80 -14.63
CA ARG A 54 -4.35 -12.10 -13.40
C ARG A 54 -4.53 -11.02 -12.35
N GLN A 55 -4.66 -9.77 -12.77
CA GLN A 55 -4.94 -8.62 -11.93
C GLN A 55 -6.29 -8.75 -11.23
N TYR A 56 -7.36 -9.04 -11.98
CA TYR A 56 -8.71 -9.24 -11.42
C TYR A 56 -8.80 -10.44 -10.48
N LEU A 57 -8.12 -11.55 -10.81
CA LEU A 57 -8.05 -12.72 -9.91
C LEU A 57 -7.40 -12.36 -8.57
N ASN A 58 -6.30 -11.60 -8.58
CA ASN A 58 -5.65 -11.16 -7.34
C ASN A 58 -6.57 -10.29 -6.50
N TYR A 59 -7.33 -9.37 -7.11
CA TYR A 59 -8.29 -8.53 -6.37
C TYR A 59 -9.38 -9.34 -5.70
N ILE A 60 -9.94 -10.32 -6.41
CA ILE A 60 -10.96 -11.21 -5.85
C ILE A 60 -10.39 -12.01 -4.68
N VAL A 61 -9.19 -12.56 -4.83
CA VAL A 61 -8.52 -13.32 -3.77
C VAL A 61 -8.27 -12.43 -2.55
N ILE A 62 -7.73 -11.22 -2.73
CA ILE A 62 -7.48 -10.28 -1.62
C ILE A 62 -8.81 -9.89 -0.95
N ALA A 63 -9.84 -9.55 -1.73
CA ALA A 63 -11.15 -9.16 -1.21
C ALA A 63 -11.84 -10.27 -0.40
N MET A 64 -11.59 -11.53 -0.73
CA MET A 64 -12.13 -12.67 0.00
C MET A 64 -11.26 -13.08 1.19
N VAL A 65 -9.95 -13.09 1.02
CA VAL A 65 -9.00 -13.59 2.03
C VAL A 65 -8.77 -12.57 3.14
N ALA A 66 -8.70 -11.26 2.84
CA ALA A 66 -8.42 -10.24 3.83
C ALA A 66 -9.44 -10.19 4.98
N PRO A 67 -10.78 -10.23 4.75
CA PRO A 67 -11.77 -10.29 5.83
C PRO A 67 -11.64 -11.56 6.67
N ILE A 68 -11.34 -12.70 6.04
CA ILE A 68 -11.18 -13.99 6.74
C ILE A 68 -9.94 -13.95 7.65
N LEU A 69 -8.82 -13.46 7.13
CA LEU A 69 -7.59 -13.29 7.93
C LEU A 69 -7.82 -12.33 9.09
N TRP A 70 -8.56 -11.25 8.87
CA TRP A 70 -8.87 -10.30 9.92
C TRP A 70 -9.78 -10.90 11.01
N LEU A 71 -10.79 -11.70 10.64
CA LEU A 71 -11.63 -12.44 11.57
C LEU A 71 -10.81 -13.45 12.39
N VAL A 72 -9.93 -14.20 11.73
CA VAL A 72 -9.05 -15.18 12.40
C VAL A 72 -8.10 -14.45 13.37
N ALA A 73 -7.46 -13.37 12.97
CA ALA A 73 -6.59 -12.59 13.82
C ALA A 73 -7.32 -12.01 15.04
N SER A 74 -8.54 -11.50 14.84
CA SER A 74 -9.37 -10.95 15.92
C SER A 74 -9.82 -12.02 16.92
N THR A 75 -10.21 -13.20 16.43
CA THR A 75 -10.61 -14.32 17.30
C THR A 75 -9.42 -14.89 18.07
N MET A 76 -8.27 -15.08 17.41
CA MET A 76 -7.05 -15.53 18.09
C MET A 76 -6.61 -14.57 19.20
N GLY A 77 -6.68 -13.26 18.96
CA GLY A 77 -6.42 -12.26 19.98
C GLY A 77 -7.33 -12.43 21.21
N GLY A 78 -8.63 -12.63 20.97
CA GLY A 78 -9.60 -12.90 22.06
C GLY A 78 -9.34 -14.21 22.82
N TYR A 79 -8.93 -15.27 22.14
CA TYR A 79 -8.56 -16.55 22.78
C TYR A 79 -7.29 -16.41 23.63
N LEU A 80 -6.27 -15.75 23.14
CA LEU A 80 -5.03 -15.51 23.89
C LEU A 80 -5.30 -14.69 25.17
N LEU A 81 -6.15 -13.68 25.09
CA LEU A 81 -6.54 -12.86 26.23
C LEU A 81 -7.28 -13.68 27.30
N ARG A 82 -8.14 -14.60 26.90
CA ARG A 82 -8.87 -15.50 27.80
C ARG A 82 -7.95 -16.57 28.41
N PHE A 83 -7.05 -17.12 27.60
CA PHE A 83 -6.12 -18.18 28.04
C PHE A 83 -5.16 -17.70 29.12
N PHE A 84 -4.72 -16.45 29.05
CA PHE A 84 -3.82 -15.86 30.05
C PHE A 84 -4.54 -15.18 31.22
N ASP A 85 -5.89 -15.35 31.34
CA ASP A 85 -6.72 -14.65 32.34
C ASP A 85 -6.43 -13.13 32.42
N ALA A 86 -6.13 -12.57 31.27
CA ALA A 86 -5.44 -11.30 31.10
C ALA A 86 -6.39 -10.07 31.18
N GLY A 87 -7.69 -10.31 31.37
CA GLY A 87 -8.69 -9.23 31.33
C GLY A 87 -8.52 -8.17 32.44
N ASN A 88 -7.92 -8.52 33.57
CA ASN A 88 -7.75 -7.66 34.74
C ASN A 88 -6.29 -7.45 35.16
N THR A 89 -5.33 -8.05 34.48
CA THR A 89 -3.92 -7.94 34.83
C THR A 89 -3.24 -6.92 33.93
N PHE A 90 -2.32 -6.11 34.47
CA PHE A 90 -1.52 -5.14 33.71
C PHE A 90 -0.86 -5.78 32.46
N LEU A 91 -0.34 -6.99 32.61
CA LEU A 91 0.22 -7.80 31.52
C LEU A 91 -0.79 -8.07 30.41
N GLY A 92 -2.03 -8.35 30.74
CA GLY A 92 -3.07 -8.64 29.76
C GLY A 92 -3.48 -7.41 28.96
N ILE A 93 -3.59 -6.27 29.60
CA ILE A 93 -3.85 -4.99 28.91
C ILE A 93 -2.69 -4.64 27.97
N LEU A 94 -1.45 -4.86 28.43
CA LEU A 94 -0.26 -4.62 27.61
C LEU A 94 -0.20 -5.55 26.41
N LEU A 95 -0.44 -6.85 26.58
CA LEU A 95 -0.46 -7.85 25.50
C LEU A 95 -1.56 -7.56 24.48
N SER A 96 -2.74 -7.11 24.92
CA SER A 96 -3.84 -6.76 24.00
C SER A 96 -3.48 -5.56 23.12
N LYS A 97 -2.86 -4.53 23.69
CA LYS A 97 -2.41 -3.36 22.95
C LYS A 97 -1.28 -3.70 21.99
N LEU A 98 -0.32 -4.53 22.41
CA LEU A 98 0.79 -4.98 21.57
C LEU A 98 0.29 -5.86 20.41
N SER A 99 -0.67 -6.77 20.65
CA SER A 99 -1.23 -7.60 19.58
C SER A 99 -1.95 -6.77 18.53
N ALA A 100 -2.73 -5.77 18.91
CA ALA A 100 -3.38 -4.85 17.99
C ALA A 100 -2.35 -4.09 17.12
N LEU A 101 -1.27 -3.64 17.74
CA LEU A 101 -0.20 -2.92 17.07
C LEU A 101 0.53 -3.81 16.05
N VAL A 102 0.83 -5.05 16.42
CA VAL A 102 1.47 -6.05 15.54
C VAL A 102 0.57 -6.38 14.34
N ILE A 103 -0.75 -6.51 14.56
CA ILE A 103 -1.72 -6.76 13.49
C ILE A 103 -1.75 -5.58 12.50
N ILE A 104 -1.76 -4.35 12.99
CA ILE A 104 -1.73 -3.16 12.13
C ILE A 104 -0.42 -3.11 11.34
N TRP A 105 0.73 -3.26 11.97
CA TRP A 105 2.03 -3.29 11.30
C TRP A 105 2.11 -4.40 10.25
N GLY A 106 1.64 -5.61 10.59
CA GLY A 106 1.57 -6.74 9.67
C GLY A 106 0.67 -6.46 8.47
N SER A 107 -0.49 -5.85 8.69
CA SER A 107 -1.43 -5.47 7.62
C SER A 107 -0.81 -4.47 6.64
N PHE A 108 -0.20 -3.40 7.14
CA PHE A 108 0.49 -2.42 6.29
C PHE A 108 1.69 -3.05 5.56
N THR A 109 2.49 -3.88 6.26
CA THR A 109 3.60 -4.62 5.64
C THR A 109 3.13 -5.50 4.47
N LEU A 110 2.03 -6.25 4.67
CA LEU A 110 1.45 -7.09 3.61
C LEU A 110 0.95 -6.25 2.44
N ILE A 111 0.30 -5.13 2.69
CA ILE A 111 -0.16 -4.23 1.62
C ILE A 111 1.05 -3.75 0.80
N TYR A 112 2.11 -3.28 1.44
CA TYR A 112 3.31 -2.78 0.74
C TYR A 112 4.10 -3.86 0.01
N ALA A 113 4.06 -5.11 0.50
CA ALA A 113 4.74 -6.23 -0.15
C ALA A 113 3.96 -6.82 -1.33
N VAL A 114 2.61 -6.81 -1.26
CA VAL A 114 1.77 -7.59 -2.19
C VAL A 114 1.12 -6.72 -3.27
N VAL A 115 0.70 -5.49 -2.91
CA VAL A 115 -0.05 -4.62 -3.83
C VAL A 115 0.78 -4.13 -5.02
N PRO A 116 2.03 -3.65 -4.86
CA PRO A 116 2.83 -3.19 -5.98
C PRO A 116 3.11 -4.29 -6.99
N ASN A 117 3.08 -3.97 -8.29
CA ASN A 117 3.42 -4.92 -9.34
C ASN A 117 4.93 -5.02 -9.57
N THR A 118 5.71 -5.09 -8.51
CA THR A 118 7.16 -5.20 -8.55
C THR A 118 7.67 -6.06 -7.39
N LYS A 119 8.97 -6.38 -7.43
CA LYS A 119 9.60 -7.15 -6.36
C LYS A 119 9.98 -6.20 -5.21
N VAL A 120 9.13 -6.14 -4.20
CA VAL A 120 9.40 -5.40 -2.97
C VAL A 120 10.17 -6.28 -2.00
N LEU A 121 11.27 -5.75 -1.44
CA LEU A 121 12.01 -6.42 -0.39
C LEU A 121 11.21 -6.41 0.92
N TRP A 122 11.08 -7.56 1.56
CA TRP A 122 10.35 -7.70 2.84
C TRP A 122 10.83 -6.73 3.92
N HIS A 123 12.13 -6.46 3.96
CA HIS A 123 12.71 -5.53 4.91
C HIS A 123 12.20 -4.09 4.69
N SER A 124 12.11 -3.63 3.43
CA SER A 124 11.60 -2.30 3.09
C SER A 124 10.11 -2.17 3.39
N ALA A 125 9.32 -3.20 3.04
CA ALA A 125 7.90 -3.25 3.36
C ALA A 125 7.65 -3.26 4.88
N PHE A 126 8.47 -3.99 5.65
CA PHE A 126 8.34 -4.08 7.10
C PHE A 126 8.68 -2.76 7.80
N MET A 127 9.77 -2.09 7.41
CA MET A 127 10.12 -0.78 7.94
C MET A 127 9.03 0.26 7.67
N ALA A 128 8.54 0.31 6.43
CA ALA A 128 7.43 1.19 6.06
C ALA A 128 6.13 0.83 6.80
N GLY A 129 5.85 -0.46 6.97
CA GLY A 129 4.67 -0.96 7.69
C GLY A 129 4.67 -0.56 9.16
N ILE A 130 5.80 -0.60 9.84
CA ILE A 130 5.94 -0.12 11.22
C ILE A 130 5.67 1.39 11.30
N VAL A 131 6.31 2.18 10.44
CA VAL A 131 6.17 3.64 10.46
C VAL A 131 4.74 4.06 10.13
N ALA A 132 4.21 3.62 8.98
CA ALA A 132 2.86 3.97 8.55
C ALA A 132 1.79 3.42 9.49
N GLY A 133 1.93 2.18 9.98
CA GLY A 133 1.01 1.58 10.93
C GLY A 133 1.00 2.33 12.28
N THR A 134 2.15 2.82 12.74
CA THR A 134 2.24 3.64 13.95
C THR A 134 1.57 4.99 13.76
N VAL A 135 1.83 5.67 12.64
CA VAL A 135 1.18 6.94 12.28
C VAL A 135 -0.33 6.76 12.16
N PHE A 136 -0.77 5.69 11.50
CA PHE A 136 -2.19 5.36 11.38
C PHE A 136 -2.84 5.13 12.75
N MET A 137 -2.18 4.42 13.66
CA MET A 137 -2.72 4.17 15.00
C MET A 137 -2.85 5.47 15.81
N LEU A 138 -1.86 6.36 15.74
CA LEU A 138 -1.92 7.68 16.35
C LEU A 138 -3.06 8.53 15.76
N PHE A 139 -3.18 8.54 14.46
CA PHE A 139 -4.28 9.21 13.76
C PHE A 139 -5.63 8.64 14.17
N GLN A 140 -5.79 7.31 14.19
CA GLN A 140 -7.03 6.64 14.59
C GLN A 140 -7.43 6.99 16.01
N TRP A 141 -6.49 7.04 16.95
CA TRP A 141 -6.74 7.45 18.31
C TRP A 141 -7.23 8.90 18.39
N GLY A 142 -6.55 9.81 17.70
CA GLY A 142 -6.95 11.23 17.64
C GLY A 142 -8.32 11.42 16.98
N TYR A 143 -8.60 10.66 15.91
CA TYR A 143 -9.89 10.68 15.22
C TYR A 143 -11.04 10.21 16.13
N LEU A 144 -10.86 9.12 16.87
CA LEU A 144 -11.88 8.64 17.82
C LEU A 144 -12.12 9.64 18.95
N TYR A 145 -11.07 10.29 19.43
CA TYR A 145 -11.19 11.36 20.41
C TYR A 145 -12.01 12.55 19.87
N LEU A 146 -11.69 13.00 18.65
CA LEU A 146 -12.43 14.06 17.97
C LEU A 146 -13.89 13.68 17.73
N GLN A 147 -14.16 12.46 17.29
CA GLN A 147 -15.51 11.95 17.09
C GLN A 147 -16.33 11.95 18.40
N GLY A 148 -15.72 11.49 19.50
CA GLY A 148 -16.34 11.49 20.82
C GLY A 148 -16.70 12.91 21.29
N TRP A 149 -15.79 13.87 21.08
CA TRP A 149 -16.02 15.28 21.39
C TRP A 149 -17.15 15.88 20.56
N MET A 150 -17.16 15.63 19.24
CA MET A 150 -18.23 16.13 18.35
C MET A 150 -19.60 15.49 18.64
N THR A 151 -19.64 14.24 19.08
CA THR A 151 -20.88 13.57 19.48
C THR A 151 -21.57 14.30 20.65
N SER A 152 -20.81 14.94 21.52
CA SER A 152 -21.35 15.75 22.62
C SER A 152 -22.07 17.03 22.14
N TYR A 153 -21.77 17.52 20.94
CA TYR A 153 -22.44 18.64 20.30
C TYR A 153 -23.60 18.25 19.37
N ASN A 154 -24.03 17.00 19.44
CA ASN A 154 -25.01 16.37 18.53
C ASN A 154 -26.39 17.06 18.52
N ALA A 155 -26.70 17.91 19.50
CA ALA A 155 -27.95 18.66 19.56
C ALA A 155 -28.14 19.66 18.38
N ILE A 156 -27.05 20.09 17.73
CA ILE A 156 -27.09 21.12 16.67
C ILE A 156 -26.87 20.51 15.28
N TYR A 157 -25.91 19.55 15.16
CA TYR A 157 -25.48 19.01 13.85
C TYR A 157 -26.00 17.60 13.53
N GLY A 158 -26.51 16.85 14.51
CA GLY A 158 -27.12 15.53 14.34
C GLY A 158 -26.26 14.55 13.53
N SER A 159 -26.92 13.72 12.72
CA SER A 159 -26.28 12.75 11.83
C SER A 159 -25.55 13.40 10.65
N PHE A 160 -25.71 14.69 10.41
CA PHE A 160 -25.12 15.40 9.27
C PHE A 160 -23.59 15.52 9.38
N ALA A 161 -23.05 15.59 10.61
CA ALA A 161 -21.60 15.64 10.85
C ALA A 161 -20.88 14.32 10.57
N ALA A 162 -21.59 13.20 10.57
CA ALA A 162 -20.98 11.87 10.38
C ALA A 162 -20.34 11.70 9.00
N LEU A 163 -20.99 12.23 7.94
CA LEU A 163 -20.50 12.11 6.58
C LEU A 163 -19.21 12.88 6.34
N PRO A 164 -19.06 14.17 6.68
CA PRO A 164 -17.80 14.89 6.56
C PRO A 164 -16.67 14.27 7.39
N LEU A 165 -16.96 13.81 8.61
CA LEU A 165 -15.97 13.13 9.45
C LEU A 165 -15.49 11.84 8.83
N PHE A 166 -16.39 11.03 8.26
CA PHE A 166 -16.03 9.81 7.55
C PHE A 166 -15.14 10.09 6.34
N LEU A 167 -15.48 11.12 5.55
CA LEU A 167 -14.66 11.50 4.39
C LEU A 167 -13.26 11.98 4.81
N LEU A 168 -13.16 12.75 5.89
CA LEU A 168 -11.88 13.18 6.45
C LEU A 168 -11.05 11.99 6.93
N TRP A 169 -11.68 11.04 7.62
CA TRP A 169 -11.02 9.81 8.06
C TRP A 169 -10.51 8.99 6.87
N LEU A 170 -11.33 8.84 5.84
CA LEU A 170 -10.96 8.11 4.62
C LEU A 170 -9.80 8.79 3.90
N GLN A 171 -9.84 10.12 3.75
CA GLN A 171 -8.80 10.90 3.08
C GLN A 171 -7.45 10.77 3.78
N ILE A 172 -7.40 11.00 5.09
CA ILE A 172 -6.14 10.93 5.83
C ILE A 172 -5.62 9.49 5.91
N SER A 173 -6.49 8.50 6.05
CA SER A 173 -6.09 7.08 6.00
C SER A 173 -5.43 6.73 4.69
N TRP A 174 -5.96 7.25 3.57
CA TRP A 174 -5.39 7.08 2.24
C TRP A 174 -4.03 7.74 2.09
N GLU A 175 -3.87 8.97 2.59
CA GLU A 175 -2.58 9.68 2.58
C GLU A 175 -1.50 8.95 3.38
N ILE A 176 -1.84 8.44 4.57
CA ILE A 176 -0.92 7.63 5.38
C ILE A 176 -0.51 6.36 4.64
N LEU A 177 -1.47 5.69 3.98
CA LEU A 177 -1.21 4.49 3.21
C LEU A 177 -0.23 4.75 2.06
N LEU A 178 -0.44 5.79 1.28
CA LEU A 178 0.44 6.14 0.16
C LEU A 178 1.81 6.62 0.63
N PHE A 179 1.86 7.45 1.69
CA PHE A 179 3.11 7.88 2.31
C PHE A 179 3.99 6.69 2.73
N GLY A 180 3.39 5.66 3.34
CA GLY A 180 4.13 4.45 3.68
C GLY A 180 4.61 3.67 2.45
N GLY A 181 3.85 3.69 1.34
CA GLY A 181 4.28 3.14 0.06
C GLY A 181 5.52 3.85 -0.49
N GLU A 182 5.53 5.19 -0.47
CA GLU A 182 6.69 6.01 -0.85
C GLU A 182 7.91 5.75 0.06
N LEU A 183 7.66 5.61 1.36
CA LEU A 183 8.72 5.29 2.33
C LEU A 183 9.34 3.91 2.04
N SER A 184 8.53 2.92 1.69
CA SER A 184 9.01 1.59 1.29
C SER A 184 9.86 1.64 0.04
N PHE A 185 9.42 2.41 -0.97
CA PHE A 185 10.15 2.63 -2.21
C PHE A 185 11.48 3.37 -1.96
N ALA A 186 11.45 4.46 -1.21
CA ALA A 186 12.63 5.25 -0.87
C ALA A 186 13.66 4.42 -0.11
N TYR A 187 13.21 3.63 0.87
CA TYR A 187 14.09 2.77 1.67
C TYR A 187 14.76 1.68 0.81
N GLN A 188 14.02 1.09 -0.12
CA GLN A 188 14.58 0.08 -1.03
C GLN A 188 15.59 0.65 -2.02
N ASN A 189 15.44 1.90 -2.43
CA ASN A 189 16.25 2.54 -3.46
C ASN A 189 17.24 3.57 -2.91
N ILE A 190 17.57 3.52 -1.61
CA ILE A 190 18.41 4.52 -0.94
C ILE A 190 19.80 4.64 -1.58
N ASP A 191 20.40 3.50 -1.96
CA ASP A 191 21.72 3.47 -2.60
C ASP A 191 21.68 4.11 -4.00
N ARG A 192 20.62 3.82 -4.77
CA ARG A 192 20.39 4.44 -6.08
C ARG A 192 20.26 5.96 -5.98
N PHE A 193 19.53 6.46 -4.99
CA PHE A 193 19.41 7.90 -4.75
C PHE A 193 20.72 8.54 -4.29
N ALA A 194 21.53 7.83 -3.52
CA ALA A 194 22.88 8.30 -3.13
C ALA A 194 23.79 8.43 -4.35
N GLU A 195 23.85 7.42 -5.23
CA GLU A 195 24.61 7.45 -6.48
C GLU A 195 24.14 8.56 -7.43
N GLU A 196 22.82 8.75 -7.56
CA GLU A 196 22.23 9.80 -8.38
C GLU A 196 22.61 11.19 -7.86
N ARG A 197 22.58 11.39 -6.54
CA ARG A 197 22.98 12.63 -5.89
C ARG A 197 24.47 12.91 -6.07
N GLU A 198 25.33 11.90 -5.99
CA GLU A 198 26.76 12.04 -6.29
C GLU A 198 26.99 12.40 -7.75
N SER A 199 26.24 11.82 -8.69
CA SER A 199 26.34 12.13 -10.12
C SER A 199 25.92 13.57 -10.46
N LEU A 200 24.94 14.13 -9.74
CA LEU A 200 24.52 15.53 -9.87
C LEU A 200 25.56 16.51 -9.31
N GLY A 201 26.35 16.09 -8.32
CA GLY A 201 27.45 16.88 -7.74
C GLY A 201 28.73 16.90 -8.57
N ILE A 202 28.81 16.15 -9.67
CA ILE A 202 29.99 16.10 -10.53
C ILE A 202 30.15 17.44 -11.27
N SER A 203 31.27 18.12 -11.02
CA SER A 203 31.65 19.33 -11.76
C SER A 203 31.56 19.13 -13.27
N TYR A 204 31.13 20.19 -13.99
CA TYR A 204 31.03 20.19 -15.47
C TYR A 204 32.31 19.68 -16.15
N ASP A 205 33.48 20.06 -15.65
CA ASP A 205 34.76 19.60 -16.18
C ASP A 205 35.00 18.09 -15.94
N ARG A 206 34.56 17.56 -14.83
CA ARG A 206 34.68 16.13 -14.53
C ARG A 206 33.75 15.30 -15.43
N ARG A 207 32.54 15.79 -15.63
CA ARG A 207 31.56 15.20 -16.55
C ARG A 207 32.06 15.15 -17.98
N ARG A 208 32.66 16.27 -18.45
CA ARG A 208 33.28 16.38 -19.77
C ARG A 208 34.44 15.39 -19.94
N ARG A 209 35.32 15.28 -18.95
CA ARG A 209 36.43 14.30 -18.97
C ARG A 209 35.95 12.85 -19.03
N ILE A 210 34.91 12.47 -18.28
CA ILE A 210 34.33 11.14 -18.29
C ILE A 210 33.77 10.84 -19.69
N ILE A 211 33.00 11.77 -20.27
CA ILE A 211 32.42 11.60 -21.61
C ILE A 211 33.52 11.40 -22.67
N LEU A 212 34.57 12.20 -22.61
CA LEU A 212 35.71 12.10 -23.55
C LEU A 212 36.44 10.74 -23.36
N ALA A 213 36.67 10.30 -22.14
CA ALA A 213 37.29 9.02 -21.85
C ALA A 213 36.46 7.83 -22.40
N VAL A 214 35.13 7.86 -22.18
CA VAL A 214 34.22 6.85 -22.71
C VAL A 214 34.22 6.83 -24.24
N MET A 215 34.15 8.01 -24.87
CA MET A 215 34.21 8.15 -26.33
C MET A 215 35.52 7.64 -26.90
N LEU A 216 36.66 7.97 -26.28
CA LEU A 216 37.98 7.46 -26.68
C LEU A 216 38.06 5.94 -26.61
N GLN A 217 37.49 5.36 -25.54
CA GLN A 217 37.49 3.91 -25.35
C GLN A 217 36.61 3.20 -26.39
N VAL A 218 35.44 3.76 -26.71
CA VAL A 218 34.55 3.24 -27.75
C VAL A 218 35.23 3.29 -29.13
N VAL A 219 35.85 4.43 -29.48
CA VAL A 219 36.56 4.60 -30.74
C VAL A 219 37.78 3.66 -30.85
N HIS A 220 38.52 3.49 -29.74
CA HIS A 220 39.66 2.57 -29.71
C HIS A 220 39.26 1.11 -29.95
N ARG A 221 38.18 0.65 -29.31
CA ARG A 221 37.64 -0.70 -29.50
C ARG A 221 37.06 -0.89 -30.91
N PHE A 222 36.35 0.13 -31.41
CA PHE A 222 35.84 0.08 -32.78
C PHE A 222 36.97 -0.08 -33.81
N ARG A 223 38.09 0.66 -33.62
CA ARG A 223 39.27 0.49 -34.48
C ARG A 223 39.92 -0.89 -34.39
N LYS A 224 39.83 -1.56 -33.23
CA LYS A 224 40.37 -2.91 -33.01
C LYS A 224 39.40 -4.01 -33.42
N ASN A 225 38.23 -3.68 -33.93
CA ASN A 225 37.16 -4.62 -34.29
C ASN A 225 36.72 -5.54 -33.14
N GLU A 226 36.90 -5.06 -31.88
CA GLU A 226 36.41 -5.72 -30.67
C GLU A 226 34.92 -5.44 -30.52
N GLY A 227 34.11 -6.46 -30.13
CA GLY A 227 32.66 -6.38 -30.01
C GLY A 227 32.17 -5.26 -29.06
N ALA A 228 30.87 -4.99 -29.10
CA ALA A 228 30.22 -3.95 -28.32
C ALA A 228 30.53 -4.05 -26.82
N THR A 229 30.84 -2.92 -26.19
CA THR A 229 31.13 -2.78 -24.76
C THR A 229 29.87 -3.08 -23.92
N ASN A 230 29.93 -4.11 -23.10
CA ASN A 230 28.89 -4.35 -22.13
C ASN A 230 29.11 -3.45 -20.88
N SER A 231 28.14 -2.62 -20.51
CA SER A 231 28.29 -1.39 -19.76
C SER A 231 28.83 -1.48 -18.32
N ALA A 232 28.85 -2.64 -17.70
CA ALA A 232 29.15 -2.74 -16.26
C ALA A 232 30.54 -3.31 -15.91
N ALA A 233 31.12 -4.14 -16.75
CA ALA A 233 32.36 -4.87 -16.42
C ALA A 233 33.66 -4.19 -16.91
N ASP A 234 33.57 -3.33 -17.90
CA ASP A 234 34.71 -2.78 -18.62
C ASP A 234 35.16 -1.36 -18.21
N PHE A 235 34.34 -0.66 -17.46
CA PHE A 235 34.69 0.68 -16.94
C PHE A 235 35.31 0.58 -15.54
N ARG A 236 36.47 -0.08 -15.40
CA ARG A 236 37.33 0.13 -14.23
C ARG A 236 38.06 1.44 -14.44
N CYS A 237 37.65 2.48 -13.71
CA CYS A 237 38.44 3.70 -13.61
C CYS A 237 39.85 3.35 -13.12
N PRO A 238 40.91 3.80 -13.78
CA PRO A 238 42.26 3.67 -13.24
C PRO A 238 42.30 4.41 -11.88
N PRO A 239 43.02 3.88 -10.88
CA PRO A 239 43.17 4.55 -9.59
C PRO A 239 43.72 5.95 -9.82
N ALA A 240 43.13 6.92 -9.13
CA ALA A 240 43.62 8.31 -9.14
C ALA A 240 45.03 8.35 -8.54
N SER A 241 45.98 8.62 -9.36
CA SER A 241 47.37 9.01 -8.95
C SER A 241 47.40 10.45 -8.54
#